data_011762df5f50de3634070dda09838b9d
#
_entry.id   011762df5f50de3634070dda09838b9d
#
_cell.length_a   1.000
_cell.length_b   1.000
_cell.length_c   1.000
_cell.angle_alpha   90.00
_cell.angle_beta   90.00
_cell.angle_gamma   90.00
#
_symmetry.space_group_name_H-M   'P 1'
#
loop_
_entity.id
_entity.type
_entity.pdbx_description
1 polymer ?
#
loop_
_entity_poly.entity_id
_entity_poly.type
_entity_poly.pdbx_seq_one_letter_code
_entity_poly.pdbx_strand_id
1 'polypeptide(L)'
;MERHNGYTYRHQDEAQVKKILRSLRDSCDILIVSFHGGAEGKDKIHLPEGRETFLGEDRGSLRHFAHLCIDEGADIVYGHGPHVCRAMEVYKGHLIAYSLGNFCTPAGINVSGISGYAPVVVARINRKGELVSGRIHSFIQPYGTGPRLDESNKVAQFIRTLTLADIKHPHLNISDDGTFVPVK
;
A
#
# COMPACT_ATOMS: atom_id res chain seq x y z
N MET A 1 33.08 6.15 -6.35
CA MET A 1 31.70 5.84 -6.76
C MET A 1 31.30 4.56 -5.99
N GLU A 2 30.83 4.72 -4.76
CA GLU A 2 30.42 3.60 -3.91
C GLU A 2 29.17 2.97 -4.51
N ARG A 3 29.25 1.67 -4.77
CA ARG A 3 28.06 0.90 -5.18
C ARG A 3 27.19 0.74 -3.93
N HIS A 4 26.08 1.45 -3.86
CA HIS A 4 25.03 1.09 -2.93
C HIS A 4 24.47 -0.27 -3.34
N ASN A 5 24.92 -1.32 -2.69
CA ASN A 5 24.26 -2.61 -2.74
C ASN A 5 22.91 -2.44 -2.05
N GLY A 6 21.85 -2.36 -2.85
CA GLY A 6 20.48 -2.36 -2.32
C GLY A 6 20.23 -3.68 -1.59
N TYR A 7 20.19 -3.65 -0.28
CA TYR A 7 19.85 -4.81 0.52
C TYR A 7 18.33 -4.95 0.56
N THR A 8 17.84 -6.10 0.10
CA THR A 8 16.43 -6.47 0.29
C THR A 8 16.32 -7.17 1.64
N TYR A 9 15.57 -6.59 2.57
CA TYR A 9 15.34 -7.19 3.88
C TYR A 9 14.02 -7.95 3.89
N ARG A 10 13.99 -9.09 4.56
CA ARG A 10 12.73 -9.80 4.80
C ARG A 10 11.92 -8.99 5.81
N HIS A 11 10.71 -8.59 5.44
CA HIS A 11 9.78 -7.88 6.33
C HIS A 11 9.43 -8.68 7.60
N GLN A 12 9.75 -9.96 7.65
CA GLN A 12 9.59 -10.86 8.80
C GLN A 12 10.75 -10.78 9.81
N ASP A 13 11.87 -10.17 9.44
CA ASP A 13 12.98 -9.89 10.37
C ASP A 13 12.72 -8.56 11.07
N GLU A 14 11.82 -8.58 12.05
CA GLU A 14 11.40 -7.39 12.79
C GLU A 14 12.55 -6.67 13.48
N ALA A 15 13.52 -7.41 14.02
CA ALA A 15 14.65 -6.81 14.73
C ALA A 15 15.49 -5.96 13.76
N GLN A 16 15.73 -6.47 12.57
CA GLN A 16 16.47 -5.77 11.54
C GLN A 16 15.67 -4.59 10.98
N VAL A 17 14.36 -4.76 10.74
CA VAL A 17 13.47 -3.69 10.28
C VAL A 17 13.47 -2.54 11.29
N LYS A 18 13.25 -2.81 12.57
CA LYS A 18 13.30 -1.80 13.66
C LYS A 18 14.62 -1.07 13.69
N LYS A 19 15.74 -1.79 13.61
CA LYS A 19 17.08 -1.20 13.61
C LYS A 19 17.25 -0.22 12.45
N ILE A 20 16.82 -0.59 11.25
CA ILE A 20 16.93 0.24 10.05
C ILE A 20 16.07 1.49 10.19
N LEU A 21 14.78 1.32 10.54
CA LEU A 21 13.84 2.45 10.65
C LEU A 21 14.32 3.49 11.68
N ARG A 22 14.76 3.04 12.86
CA ARG A 22 15.32 3.90 13.89
C ARG A 22 16.56 4.63 13.40
N SER A 23 17.45 3.97 12.67
CA SER A 23 18.66 4.61 12.13
C SER A 23 18.36 5.66 11.05
N LEU A 24 17.24 5.55 10.35
CA LEU A 24 16.82 6.47 9.30
C LEU A 24 15.99 7.64 9.85
N ARG A 25 15.22 7.42 10.91
CA ARG A 25 14.26 8.41 11.43
C ARG A 25 14.91 9.76 11.73
N ASP A 26 16.07 9.76 12.34
CA ASP A 26 16.78 10.99 12.73
C ASP A 26 17.52 11.66 11.56
N SER A 27 17.57 11.01 10.40
CA SER A 27 18.30 11.48 9.22
C SER A 27 17.40 12.11 8.14
N CYS A 28 16.08 12.12 8.31
CA CYS A 28 15.13 12.65 7.34
C CYS A 28 13.93 13.32 7.99
N ASP A 29 13.31 14.29 7.30
CA ASP A 29 12.09 14.96 7.75
C ASP A 29 10.86 14.06 7.59
N ILE A 30 10.81 13.28 6.51
CA ILE A 30 9.72 12.35 6.17
C ILE A 30 10.31 11.00 5.83
N LEU A 31 9.83 9.96 6.52
CA LEU A 31 10.23 8.56 6.29
C LEU A 31 9.10 7.79 5.64
N ILE A 32 9.32 7.35 4.41
CA ILE A 32 8.36 6.56 3.63
C ILE A 32 8.89 5.14 3.48
N VAL A 33 8.09 4.15 3.86
CA VAL A 33 8.41 2.73 3.70
C VAL A 33 7.64 2.17 2.51
N SER A 34 8.37 1.61 1.55
CA SER A 34 7.82 0.81 0.46
C SER A 34 8.11 -0.65 0.71
N PHE A 35 7.12 -1.53 0.53
CA PHE A 35 7.32 -2.97 0.67
C PHE A 35 6.73 -3.76 -0.50
N HIS A 36 7.26 -4.97 -0.70
CA HIS A 36 6.72 -5.96 -1.62
C HIS A 36 6.43 -7.24 -0.83
N GLY A 37 5.16 -7.63 -0.71
CA GLY A 37 4.78 -8.77 0.13
C GLY A 37 3.32 -9.17 0.00
N GLY A 38 2.93 -10.21 0.73
CA GLY A 38 1.58 -10.79 0.70
C GLY A 38 1.42 -11.91 -0.34
N ALA A 39 0.28 -12.58 -0.29
CA ALA A 39 -0.11 -13.59 -1.26
C ALA A 39 -0.55 -12.94 -2.58
N GLU A 40 -0.23 -13.59 -3.69
CA GLU A 40 -0.43 -13.07 -5.05
C GLU A 40 -1.68 -13.67 -5.69
N GLY A 41 -2.35 -12.89 -6.55
CA GLY A 41 -3.45 -13.37 -7.38
C GLY A 41 -4.72 -12.55 -7.28
N LYS A 42 -5.59 -12.71 -8.30
CA LYS A 42 -6.85 -11.98 -8.41
C LYS A 42 -7.84 -12.24 -7.27
N ASP A 43 -7.70 -13.35 -6.57
CA ASP A 43 -8.48 -13.75 -5.38
C ASP A 43 -7.88 -13.23 -4.07
N LYS A 44 -6.71 -12.60 -4.09
CA LYS A 44 -5.98 -12.09 -2.92
C LYS A 44 -6.23 -10.60 -2.66
N ILE A 45 -7.42 -10.13 -2.96
CA ILE A 45 -7.84 -8.73 -2.76
C ILE A 45 -8.00 -8.35 -1.29
N HIS A 46 -8.44 -9.30 -0.47
CA HIS A 46 -8.67 -9.05 0.95
C HIS A 46 -7.38 -9.08 1.77
N LEU A 47 -7.31 -8.18 2.74
CA LEU A 47 -6.22 -8.09 3.69
C LEU A 47 -6.56 -8.93 4.93
N PRO A 48 -5.93 -10.10 5.15
CA PRO A 48 -6.18 -10.90 6.33
C PRO A 48 -5.60 -10.23 7.59
N GLU A 49 -6.17 -10.57 8.75
CA GLU A 49 -5.60 -10.14 10.03
C GLU A 49 -4.29 -10.86 10.39
N GLY A 50 -4.14 -12.07 9.88
CA GLY A 50 -3.01 -12.95 10.19
C GLY A 50 -1.94 -13.00 9.10
N ARG A 51 -1.17 -14.08 9.17
CA ARG A 51 -0.10 -14.36 8.19
C ARG A 51 -0.68 -14.90 6.89
N GLU A 52 -0.05 -14.56 5.80
CA GLU A 52 -0.39 -15.06 4.47
C GLU A 52 0.60 -16.15 4.03
N THR A 53 0.12 -17.09 3.24
CA THR A 53 0.94 -18.12 2.60
C THR A 53 0.68 -18.10 1.09
N PHE A 54 1.73 -18.20 0.29
CA PHE A 54 1.64 -18.29 -1.16
C PHE A 54 2.68 -19.26 -1.71
N LEU A 55 2.25 -20.23 -2.51
CA LEU A 55 3.07 -21.31 -3.07
C LEU A 55 3.93 -22.05 -2.01
N GLY A 56 3.35 -22.25 -0.81
CA GLY A 56 4.04 -22.90 0.30
C GLY A 56 5.02 -22.01 1.07
N GLU A 57 5.21 -20.77 0.65
CA GLU A 57 6.04 -19.79 1.35
C GLU A 57 5.20 -18.96 2.32
N ASP A 58 5.74 -18.74 3.51
CA ASP A 58 5.19 -17.81 4.47
C ASP A 58 5.49 -16.38 4.02
N ARG A 59 4.43 -15.62 3.75
CA ARG A 59 4.49 -14.22 3.29
C ARG A 59 4.29 -13.20 4.42
N GLY A 60 4.24 -13.65 5.66
CA GLY A 60 4.08 -12.81 6.85
C GLY A 60 2.70 -12.19 7.00
N SER A 61 2.57 -11.27 7.95
CA SER A 61 1.39 -10.43 8.15
C SER A 61 1.68 -9.01 7.71
N LEU A 62 1.08 -8.58 6.62
CA LEU A 62 1.29 -7.23 6.08
C LEU A 62 0.76 -6.15 7.02
N ARG A 63 -0.36 -6.43 7.70
CA ARG A 63 -0.94 -5.50 8.68
C ARG A 63 0.02 -5.27 9.83
N HIS A 64 0.52 -6.36 10.43
CA HIS A 64 1.49 -6.27 11.51
C HIS A 64 2.76 -5.52 11.08
N PHE A 65 3.30 -5.84 9.91
CA PHE A 65 4.48 -5.18 9.37
C PHE A 65 4.27 -3.67 9.15
N ALA A 66 3.15 -3.28 8.55
CA ALA A 66 2.87 -1.87 8.28
C ALA A 66 2.68 -1.08 9.58
N HIS A 67 1.95 -1.64 10.56
CA HIS A 67 1.81 -1.04 11.88
C HIS A 67 3.16 -0.91 12.59
N LEU A 68 4.00 -1.95 12.53
CA LEU A 68 5.36 -1.92 13.04
C LEU A 68 6.18 -0.77 12.44
N CYS A 69 6.10 -0.57 11.12
CA CYS A 69 6.81 0.51 10.46
C CYS A 69 6.39 1.89 10.98
N ILE A 70 5.08 2.12 11.15
CA ILE A 70 4.58 3.37 11.73
C ILE A 70 5.04 3.52 13.19
N ASP A 71 4.97 2.46 13.98
CA ASP A 71 5.39 2.47 15.38
C ASP A 71 6.89 2.77 15.55
N GLU A 72 7.69 2.43 14.55
CA GLU A 72 9.13 2.71 14.50
C GLU A 72 9.46 4.03 13.77
N GLY A 73 8.44 4.85 13.47
CA GLY A 73 8.59 6.24 13.01
C GLY A 73 8.43 6.47 11.51
N ALA A 74 7.90 5.52 10.74
CA ALA A 74 7.54 5.79 9.36
C ALA A 74 6.31 6.73 9.30
N ASP A 75 6.32 7.66 8.36
CA ASP A 75 5.22 8.61 8.14
C ASP A 75 4.20 8.09 7.13
N ILE A 76 4.63 7.29 6.17
CA ILE A 76 3.77 6.63 5.18
C ILE A 76 4.31 5.23 4.94
N VAL A 77 3.39 4.26 4.82
CA VAL A 77 3.71 2.90 4.39
C VAL A 77 2.87 2.55 3.16
N TYR A 78 3.49 2.05 2.10
CA TYR A 78 2.75 1.54 0.95
C TYR A 78 3.36 0.25 0.42
N GLY A 79 2.51 -0.61 -0.13
CA GLY A 79 2.89 -1.93 -0.57
C GLY A 79 2.49 -2.29 -1.99
N HIS A 80 3.18 -3.31 -2.47
CA HIS A 80 2.91 -4.06 -3.68
C HIS A 80 3.13 -5.55 -3.41
N GLY A 81 2.85 -6.42 -4.37
CA GLY A 81 3.08 -7.87 -4.28
C GLY A 81 1.85 -8.67 -4.70
N PRO A 82 0.64 -8.41 -4.14
CA PRO A 82 -0.56 -9.15 -4.49
C PRO A 82 -1.01 -9.03 -5.95
N HIS A 83 -0.49 -8.07 -6.71
CA HIS A 83 -0.87 -7.75 -8.09
C HIS A 83 -2.35 -7.34 -8.25
N VAL A 84 -2.97 -6.96 -7.15
CA VAL A 84 -4.32 -6.38 -7.04
C VAL A 84 -4.31 -5.29 -5.98
N CYS A 85 -5.24 -4.34 -6.07
CA CYS A 85 -5.40 -3.34 -5.03
C CYS A 85 -5.96 -3.97 -3.76
N ARG A 86 -5.52 -3.47 -2.60
CA ARG A 86 -6.02 -3.83 -1.28
C ARG A 86 -6.47 -2.59 -0.49
N ALA A 87 -6.94 -2.81 0.71
CA ALA A 87 -7.38 -1.79 1.65
C ALA A 87 -6.32 -0.72 1.93
N MET A 88 -6.80 0.42 2.42
CA MET A 88 -6.00 1.51 2.99
C MET A 88 -6.52 1.85 4.38
N GLU A 89 -5.68 2.39 5.25
CA GLU A 89 -6.09 2.91 6.56
C GLU A 89 -5.24 4.10 7.00
N VAL A 90 -5.70 4.76 8.04
CA VAL A 90 -4.89 5.68 8.85
C VAL A 90 -4.63 5.03 10.20
N TYR A 91 -3.37 4.73 10.47
CA TYR A 91 -2.93 4.19 11.74
C TYR A 91 -2.10 5.23 12.50
N LYS A 92 -2.53 5.60 13.72
CA LYS A 92 -1.88 6.65 14.53
C LYS A 92 -1.65 7.98 13.79
N GLY A 93 -2.55 8.34 12.87
CA GLY A 93 -2.47 9.55 12.07
C GLY A 93 -1.71 9.39 10.73
N HIS A 94 -1.11 8.25 10.46
CA HIS A 94 -0.26 7.99 9.31
C HIS A 94 -0.94 7.08 8.29
N LEU A 95 -0.71 7.35 6.99
CA LEU A 95 -1.33 6.61 5.90
C LEU A 95 -0.63 5.27 5.66
N ILE A 96 -1.44 4.22 5.55
CA ILE A 96 -1.02 2.90 5.07
C ILE A 96 -1.83 2.52 3.83
N ALA A 97 -1.17 2.11 2.74
CA ALA A 97 -1.77 1.51 1.56
C ALA A 97 -1.21 0.10 1.36
N TYR A 98 -2.01 -0.95 1.58
CA TYR A 98 -1.52 -2.33 1.67
C TYR A 98 -1.14 -2.96 0.33
N SER A 99 -1.76 -2.54 -0.77
CA SER A 99 -1.29 -2.85 -2.12
C SER A 99 -1.89 -1.87 -3.12
N LEU A 100 -1.05 -1.30 -3.95
CA LEU A 100 -1.45 -0.41 -5.05
C LEU A 100 -1.57 -1.17 -6.39
N GLY A 101 -1.59 -2.51 -6.35
CA GLY A 101 -1.76 -3.33 -7.54
C GLY A 101 -0.61 -3.20 -8.55
N ASN A 102 -0.98 -3.25 -9.83
CA ASN A 102 -0.05 -3.12 -10.95
C ASN A 102 -0.16 -1.73 -11.57
N PHE A 103 0.97 -1.14 -11.96
CA PHE A 103 0.98 0.11 -12.71
C PHE A 103 2.00 0.04 -13.85
N CYS A 104 1.56 0.40 -15.06
CA CYS A 104 2.41 0.44 -16.25
C CYS A 104 3.09 -0.90 -16.58
N THR A 105 2.32 -2.00 -16.51
CA THR A 105 2.79 -3.35 -16.82
C THR A 105 2.28 -3.79 -18.21
N PRO A 106 3.04 -3.57 -19.29
CA PRO A 106 2.54 -3.82 -20.66
C PRO A 106 2.47 -5.30 -21.01
N ALA A 107 3.25 -6.15 -20.35
CA ALA A 107 3.31 -7.60 -20.59
C ALA A 107 3.83 -8.37 -19.36
N GLY A 108 3.68 -9.69 -19.38
CA GLY A 108 4.26 -10.59 -18.37
C GLY A 108 3.40 -10.81 -17.12
N ILE A 109 2.46 -9.94 -16.82
CA ILE A 109 1.53 -10.06 -15.69
C ILE A 109 0.10 -9.94 -16.21
N ASN A 110 -0.82 -10.71 -15.61
CA ASN A 110 -2.23 -10.58 -15.91
C ASN A 110 -2.78 -9.24 -15.41
N VAL A 111 -3.32 -8.42 -16.32
CA VAL A 111 -3.97 -7.13 -16.03
C VAL A 111 -5.45 -7.13 -16.40
N SER A 112 -6.07 -8.30 -16.49
CA SER A 112 -7.51 -8.41 -16.81
C SER A 112 -8.38 -8.13 -15.60
N GLY A 113 -9.48 -7.39 -15.79
CA GLY A 113 -10.41 -7.04 -14.72
C GLY A 113 -9.75 -6.25 -13.60
N ILE A 114 -9.96 -6.64 -12.34
CA ILE A 114 -9.42 -5.96 -11.16
C ILE A 114 -7.88 -6.00 -11.06
N SER A 115 -7.23 -6.96 -11.73
CA SER A 115 -5.75 -6.99 -11.83
C SER A 115 -5.20 -5.86 -12.70
N GLY A 116 -6.04 -5.23 -13.51
CA GLY A 116 -5.70 -4.04 -14.30
C GLY A 116 -6.00 -2.72 -13.57
N TYR A 117 -6.45 -2.76 -12.33
CA TYR A 117 -6.64 -1.56 -11.53
C TYR A 117 -5.29 -0.98 -11.10
N ALA A 118 -5.07 0.28 -11.45
CA ALA A 118 -3.78 0.95 -11.38
C ALA A 118 -3.91 2.32 -10.69
N PRO A 119 -4.12 2.38 -9.36
CA PRO A 119 -4.31 3.64 -8.65
C PRO A 119 -3.01 4.45 -8.60
N VAL A 120 -3.15 5.77 -8.66
CA VAL A 120 -2.12 6.72 -8.22
C VAL A 120 -2.66 7.44 -6.98
N VAL A 121 -1.97 7.27 -5.86
CA VAL A 121 -2.36 7.89 -4.59
C VAL A 121 -1.54 9.15 -4.37
N VAL A 122 -2.24 10.28 -4.21
CA VAL A 122 -1.65 11.55 -3.80
C VAL A 122 -2.08 11.82 -2.37
N ALA A 123 -1.12 11.95 -1.44
CA ALA A 123 -1.37 12.26 -0.04
C ALA A 123 -0.78 13.61 0.34
N ARG A 124 -1.55 14.39 1.10
CA ARG A 124 -1.07 15.59 1.79
C ARG A 124 -0.86 15.26 3.25
N ILE A 125 0.32 15.49 3.74
CA ILE A 125 0.68 15.30 5.14
C ILE A 125 1.10 16.63 5.77
N ASN A 126 1.00 16.72 7.08
CA ASN A 126 1.52 17.84 7.84
C ASN A 126 3.02 17.65 8.17
N ARG A 127 3.63 18.59 8.89
CA ARG A 127 5.04 18.52 9.28
C ARG A 127 5.37 17.38 10.25
N LYS A 128 4.37 16.75 10.83
CA LYS A 128 4.52 15.57 11.69
C LYS A 128 4.35 14.26 10.94
N GLY A 129 4.22 14.31 9.59
CA GLY A 129 3.95 13.14 8.78
C GLY A 129 2.50 12.64 8.84
N GLU A 130 1.60 13.32 9.59
CA GLU A 130 0.20 12.90 9.74
C GLU A 130 -0.60 13.26 8.49
N LEU A 131 -1.49 12.37 8.07
CA LEU A 131 -2.37 12.56 6.92
C LEU A 131 -3.33 13.74 7.16
N VAL A 132 -3.39 14.65 6.21
CA VAL A 132 -4.37 15.76 6.18
C VAL A 132 -5.49 15.45 5.21
N SER A 133 -5.15 15.02 4.00
CA SER A 133 -6.10 14.66 2.95
C SER A 133 -5.37 13.94 1.82
N GLY A 134 -6.11 13.39 0.88
CA GLY A 134 -5.51 12.83 -0.32
C GLY A 134 -6.53 12.54 -1.40
N ARG A 135 -6.05 11.95 -2.49
CA ARG A 135 -6.87 11.49 -3.60
C ARG A 135 -6.30 10.23 -4.23
N ILE A 136 -7.17 9.29 -4.51
CA ILE A 136 -6.90 8.13 -5.35
C ILE A 136 -7.32 8.51 -6.77
N HIS A 137 -6.35 8.69 -7.67
CA HIS A 137 -6.62 8.81 -9.09
C HIS A 137 -6.79 7.41 -9.67
N SER A 138 -7.98 7.14 -10.18
CA SER A 138 -8.31 5.84 -10.74
C SER A 138 -7.75 5.71 -12.16
N PHE A 139 -6.93 4.69 -12.38
CA PHE A 139 -6.49 4.28 -13.71
C PHE A 139 -6.82 2.81 -13.92
N ILE A 140 -7.13 2.46 -15.17
CA ILE A 140 -7.30 1.08 -15.61
C ILE A 140 -6.23 0.80 -16.67
N GLN A 141 -5.60 -0.35 -16.57
CA GLN A 141 -4.56 -0.77 -17.50
C GLN A 141 -5.07 -1.91 -18.38
N PRO A 142 -5.48 -1.63 -19.63
CA PRO A 142 -5.76 -2.68 -20.59
C PRO A 142 -4.48 -3.39 -21.03
N TYR A 143 -4.57 -4.69 -21.31
CA TYR A 143 -3.42 -5.48 -21.76
C TYR A 143 -2.76 -4.88 -23.02
N GLY A 144 -1.44 -4.88 -23.07
CA GLY A 144 -0.66 -4.36 -24.19
C GLY A 144 -0.64 -2.84 -24.33
N THR A 145 -1.29 -2.10 -23.40
CA THR A 145 -1.31 -0.63 -23.41
C THR A 145 -0.91 -0.09 -22.03
N GLY A 146 -0.59 1.17 -21.94
CA GLY A 146 -0.35 1.82 -20.65
C GLY A 146 -1.63 2.10 -19.85
N PRO A 147 -1.51 2.56 -18.61
CA PRO A 147 -2.65 2.97 -17.80
C PRO A 147 -3.43 4.11 -18.47
N ARG A 148 -4.75 4.04 -18.36
CA ARG A 148 -5.69 5.07 -18.84
C ARG A 148 -6.55 5.54 -17.67
N LEU A 149 -6.84 6.84 -17.63
CA LEU A 149 -7.73 7.42 -16.63
C LEU A 149 -9.09 6.73 -16.67
N ASP A 150 -9.57 6.32 -15.49
CA ASP A 150 -10.94 5.82 -15.29
C ASP A 150 -11.78 6.94 -14.69
N GLU A 151 -12.52 7.64 -15.53
CA GLU A 151 -13.40 8.75 -15.14
C GLU A 151 -14.54 8.33 -14.20
N SER A 152 -14.87 7.04 -14.17
CA SER A 152 -15.90 6.49 -13.29
C SER A 152 -15.41 6.21 -11.86
N ASN A 153 -14.13 6.42 -11.57
CA ASN A 153 -13.50 6.20 -10.27
C ASN A 153 -13.66 4.79 -9.68
N LYS A 154 -13.82 3.75 -10.53
CA LYS A 154 -14.03 2.35 -10.09
C LYS A 154 -12.92 1.86 -9.17
N VAL A 155 -11.67 2.26 -9.45
CA VAL A 155 -10.52 1.82 -8.66
C VAL A 155 -10.57 2.40 -7.24
N ALA A 156 -10.91 3.68 -7.10
CA ALA A 156 -11.08 4.31 -5.80
C ALA A 156 -12.26 3.69 -5.02
N GLN A 157 -13.40 3.47 -5.68
CA GLN A 157 -14.56 2.80 -5.09
C GLN A 157 -14.25 1.36 -4.68
N PHE A 158 -13.44 0.64 -5.46
CA PHE A 158 -12.99 -0.71 -5.13
C PHE A 158 -12.10 -0.71 -3.87
N ILE A 159 -11.10 0.18 -3.79
CA ILE A 159 -10.25 0.33 -2.60
C ILE A 159 -11.09 0.70 -1.37
N ARG A 160 -12.06 1.62 -1.51
CA ARG A 160 -13.01 1.95 -0.44
C ARG A 160 -13.78 0.73 0.05
N THR A 161 -14.31 -0.07 -0.86
CA THR A 161 -15.05 -1.29 -0.52
C THR A 161 -14.19 -2.26 0.30
N LEU A 162 -12.94 -2.50 -0.15
CA LEU A 162 -12.01 -3.35 0.57
C LEU A 162 -11.61 -2.76 1.93
N THR A 163 -11.40 -1.45 2.00
CA THR A 163 -11.08 -0.75 3.25
C THR A 163 -12.16 -0.97 4.31
N LEU A 164 -13.41 -0.83 3.92
CA LEU A 164 -14.55 -1.02 4.83
C LEU A 164 -14.81 -2.50 5.18
N ALA A 165 -14.46 -3.42 4.27
CA ALA A 165 -14.64 -4.86 4.48
C ALA A 165 -13.56 -5.45 5.38
N ASP A 166 -12.31 -5.03 5.21
CA ASP A 166 -11.16 -5.70 5.81
C ASP A 166 -10.69 -5.04 7.11
N ILE A 167 -11.02 -3.75 7.33
CA ILE A 167 -10.51 -2.99 8.46
C ILE A 167 -11.67 -2.42 9.28
N LYS A 168 -11.81 -2.91 10.50
CA LYS A 168 -12.92 -2.55 11.39
C LYS A 168 -12.98 -1.05 11.71
N HIS A 169 -11.82 -0.42 11.90
CA HIS A 169 -11.68 1.00 12.18
C HIS A 169 -10.57 1.59 11.31
N PRO A 170 -10.83 1.86 10.03
CA PRO A 170 -9.78 2.30 9.10
C PRO A 170 -9.31 3.74 9.37
N HIS A 171 -10.06 4.51 10.19
CA HIS A 171 -9.82 5.94 10.45
C HIS A 171 -9.60 6.76 9.17
N LEU A 172 -10.19 6.29 8.07
CA LEU A 172 -10.08 6.85 6.73
C LEU A 172 -11.45 6.86 6.06
N ASN A 173 -11.88 8.01 5.59
CA ASN A 173 -13.07 8.13 4.76
C ASN A 173 -12.64 8.37 3.30
N ILE A 174 -13.04 7.49 2.40
CA ILE A 174 -12.81 7.58 0.95
C ILE A 174 -14.14 7.87 0.28
N SER A 175 -14.21 8.97 -0.47
CA SER A 175 -15.40 9.40 -1.22
C SER A 175 -15.45 8.73 -2.60
N ASP A 176 -16.61 8.80 -3.26
CA ASP A 176 -16.83 8.18 -4.59
C ASP A 176 -15.95 8.80 -5.69
N ASP A 177 -15.54 10.05 -5.54
CA ASP A 177 -14.62 10.74 -6.45
C ASP A 177 -13.13 10.42 -6.21
N GLY A 178 -12.84 9.55 -5.24
CA GLY A 178 -11.49 9.16 -4.85
C GLY A 178 -10.81 10.08 -3.85
N THR A 179 -11.41 11.19 -3.43
CA THR A 179 -10.86 12.00 -2.34
C THR A 179 -10.95 11.25 -1.03
N PHE A 180 -9.97 11.46 -0.15
CA PHE A 180 -9.98 10.85 1.17
C PHE A 180 -9.43 11.77 2.26
N VAL A 181 -9.97 11.58 3.47
CA VAL A 181 -9.57 12.33 4.67
C VAL A 181 -9.49 11.39 5.87
N PRO A 182 -8.62 11.68 6.85
CA PRO A 182 -8.63 10.96 8.11
C PRO A 182 -9.94 11.25 8.86
N VAL A 183 -10.44 10.25 9.60
CA VAL A 183 -11.57 10.39 10.53
C VAL A 183 -11.10 10.02 11.94
N LYS A 184 -11.63 10.74 12.91
CA LYS A 184 -11.30 10.55 14.32
C LYS A 184 -12.01 9.33 14.91
#